data_546de3e99a117f49e22466a5ace17f31
#
_entry.id   546de3e99a117f49e22466a5ace17f31
#
_cell.length_a   1.000
_cell.length_b   1.000
_cell.length_c   1.000
_cell.angle_alpha   90.00
_cell.angle_beta   90.00
_cell.angle_gamma   90.00
#
_symmetry.space_group_name_H-M   'P 1'
#
loop_
_entity.id
_entity.type
_entity.pdbx_description
1 polymer ?
#
loop_
_entity_poly.entity_id
_entity_poly.type
_entity_poly.pdbx_seq_one_letter_code
_entity_poly.pdbx_strand_id
1 'polypeptide(L)'
;MRRRVFLLSWLCLAGIGLRARAQGAGDMPRLAILSPDPTDSRGAAFRFLEALRDLGYVAERNIRLQSRFAENRLDLLPALAVELVKWRPNVIYTYNTAGAAAGATSSIPIVAGPVGEQTMEQLARNFAQPVANVTGFVSLATHQDEKCLQLLKEAAPGVSRIAVLLNPDNPVWHDYPAALNAAADQLGLVLVRVESRGAVDIDRVLTELASSAIDGLMLMGDSTLAGDQGVRARVVQFAHQRRLPSASAASSANPFAQDGGLLQLGTDLDYIVRRAAEYVHRIVHGARPSELPVERPSKFRLSVNLATAKALGLTIPPMILGRADEVIE
;
A
#
# COMPACT_ATOMS: atom_id res chain seq x y z
N MET A 1 5.02 -89.08 31.10
CA MET A 1 4.13 -88.83 29.95
C MET A 1 3.45 -87.48 30.12
N ARG A 2 3.76 -86.46 29.33
CA ARG A 2 3.00 -85.28 28.85
C ARG A 2 3.97 -84.25 28.36
N ARG A 3 4.04 -84.12 27.04
CA ARG A 3 4.80 -83.12 26.30
C ARG A 3 4.10 -81.75 26.47
N ARG A 4 4.84 -80.75 26.89
CA ARG A 4 4.40 -79.32 26.80
C ARG A 4 5.11 -78.67 25.63
N VAL A 5 4.32 -78.26 24.64
CA VAL A 5 4.75 -77.51 23.47
C VAL A 5 4.78 -76.03 23.87
N PHE A 6 5.94 -75.37 23.75
CA PHE A 6 6.07 -73.94 23.88
C PHE A 6 5.83 -73.31 22.51
N LEU A 7 4.74 -72.55 22.43
CA LEU A 7 4.49 -71.66 21.30
C LEU A 7 5.25 -70.33 21.51
N LEU A 8 6.24 -70.09 20.66
CA LEU A 8 6.93 -68.81 20.56
C LEU A 8 6.08 -67.84 19.71
N SER A 9 5.52 -66.82 20.36
CA SER A 9 4.81 -65.71 19.72
C SER A 9 5.84 -64.74 19.15
N TRP A 10 5.89 -64.60 17.86
CA TRP A 10 6.65 -63.56 17.16
C TRP A 10 5.85 -62.25 17.21
N LEU A 11 6.30 -61.26 18.00
CA LEU A 11 5.87 -59.89 17.91
C LEU A 11 6.50 -59.22 16.68
N CYS A 12 5.72 -59.02 15.65
CA CYS A 12 6.10 -58.10 14.55
C CYS A 12 5.96 -56.67 15.08
N LEU A 13 7.09 -56.02 15.42
CA LEU A 13 7.16 -54.57 15.52
C LEU A 13 7.06 -54.00 14.11
N ALA A 14 5.85 -53.52 13.78
CA ALA A 14 5.65 -52.66 12.62
C ALA A 14 6.34 -51.30 12.89
N GLY A 15 7.53 -51.18 12.34
CA GLY A 15 8.22 -49.89 12.31
C GLY A 15 7.40 -48.88 11.53
N ILE A 16 6.74 -47.94 12.25
CA ILE A 16 6.18 -46.75 11.65
C ILE A 16 7.37 -45.91 11.21
N GLY A 17 7.80 -46.12 9.98
CA GLY A 17 8.76 -45.23 9.32
C GLY A 17 8.14 -43.88 9.17
N LEU A 18 8.48 -42.95 10.07
CA LEU A 18 8.35 -41.52 9.78
C LEU A 18 9.14 -41.27 8.49
N ARG A 19 8.44 -41.29 7.38
CA ARG A 19 8.96 -40.70 6.15
C ARG A 19 9.07 -39.21 6.42
N ALA A 20 10.19 -38.77 6.97
CA ALA A 20 10.68 -37.43 6.77
C ALA A 20 10.67 -37.22 5.25
N ARG A 21 9.67 -36.48 4.78
CA ARG A 21 9.58 -36.06 3.39
C ARG A 21 10.80 -35.19 3.18
N ALA A 22 11.91 -35.79 2.72
CA ALA A 22 13.02 -35.04 2.19
C ALA A 22 12.40 -34.09 1.16
N GLN A 23 12.34 -32.80 1.48
CA GLN A 23 12.09 -31.76 0.49
C GLN A 23 13.17 -32.00 -0.57
N GLY A 24 12.76 -32.60 -1.70
CA GLY A 24 13.62 -32.73 -2.84
C GLY A 24 14.21 -31.35 -3.12
N ALA A 25 15.43 -31.29 -3.64
CA ALA A 25 16.04 -30.09 -4.17
C ALA A 25 15.18 -29.60 -5.34
N GLY A 26 13.99 -29.07 -4.99
CA GLY A 26 13.08 -28.41 -5.90
C GLY A 26 13.74 -27.11 -6.36
N ASP A 27 13.51 -26.76 -7.59
CA ASP A 27 13.94 -25.47 -8.15
C ASP A 27 13.63 -24.36 -7.16
N MET A 28 14.64 -23.54 -6.87
CA MET A 28 14.53 -22.40 -5.97
C MET A 28 13.33 -21.53 -6.39
N PRO A 29 12.39 -21.21 -5.48
CA PRO A 29 11.19 -20.48 -5.85
C PRO A 29 11.56 -19.12 -6.46
N ARG A 30 10.78 -18.72 -7.47
CA ARG A 30 10.96 -17.49 -8.22
C ARG A 30 9.85 -16.51 -7.87
N LEU A 31 10.22 -15.34 -7.36
CA LEU A 31 9.32 -14.24 -7.07
C LEU A 31 9.59 -13.06 -8.01
N ALA A 32 8.57 -12.65 -8.73
CA ALA A 32 8.59 -11.43 -9.52
C ALA A 32 8.00 -10.25 -8.74
N ILE A 33 8.56 -9.06 -8.91
CA ILE A 33 8.06 -7.82 -8.31
C ILE A 33 7.81 -6.81 -9.42
N LEU A 34 6.59 -6.25 -9.46
CA LEU A 34 6.19 -5.19 -10.36
C LEU A 34 5.78 -3.95 -9.54
N SER A 35 6.48 -2.84 -9.72
CA SER A 35 6.21 -1.58 -9.00
C SER A 35 6.17 -0.39 -9.96
N PRO A 36 5.31 0.60 -9.73
CA PRO A 36 5.34 1.86 -10.47
C PRO A 36 6.49 2.77 -10.03
N ASP A 37 7.02 2.54 -8.82
CA ASP A 37 8.00 3.43 -8.17
C ASP A 37 9.34 3.46 -8.92
N PRO A 38 10.19 4.47 -8.67
CA PRO A 38 11.59 4.46 -9.08
C PRO A 38 12.39 3.35 -8.40
N THR A 39 13.43 2.87 -9.08
CA THR A 39 14.28 1.75 -8.61
C THR A 39 15.02 2.07 -7.31
N ASP A 40 15.39 3.32 -7.08
CA ASP A 40 16.10 3.80 -5.88
C ASP A 40 15.16 4.18 -4.73
N SER A 41 13.86 4.07 -4.94
CA SER A 41 12.83 4.35 -3.95
C SER A 41 12.91 3.39 -2.75
N ARG A 42 12.82 3.94 -1.54
CA ARG A 42 12.55 3.17 -0.32
C ARG A 42 11.05 2.91 -0.09
N GLY A 43 10.30 2.86 -1.18
CA GLY A 43 8.86 2.65 -1.21
C GLY A 43 8.44 1.21 -0.87
N ALA A 44 7.26 0.84 -1.37
CA ALA A 44 6.61 -0.43 -1.04
C ALA A 44 7.44 -1.67 -1.43
N ALA A 45 8.11 -1.65 -2.58
CA ALA A 45 8.92 -2.79 -3.03
C ALA A 45 10.12 -3.04 -2.11
N PHE A 46 10.80 -1.98 -1.68
CA PHE A 46 11.92 -2.09 -0.74
C PHE A 46 11.47 -2.66 0.61
N ARG A 47 10.41 -2.11 1.21
CA ARG A 47 9.84 -2.57 2.49
C ARG A 47 9.32 -4.01 2.41
N PHE A 48 8.75 -4.40 1.28
CA PHE A 48 8.34 -5.77 1.03
C PHE A 48 9.52 -6.73 1.02
N LEU A 49 10.65 -6.35 0.42
CA LEU A 49 11.88 -7.16 0.45
C LEU A 49 12.46 -7.28 1.87
N GLU A 50 12.34 -6.24 2.70
CA GLU A 50 12.70 -6.33 4.12
C GLU A 50 11.79 -7.31 4.85
N ALA A 51 10.47 -7.24 4.65
CA ALA A 51 9.52 -8.17 5.24
C ALA A 51 9.77 -9.64 4.80
N LEU A 52 10.21 -9.87 3.57
CA LEU A 52 10.64 -11.21 3.13
C LEU A 52 11.92 -11.68 3.85
N ARG A 53 12.87 -10.78 4.12
CA ARG A 53 14.07 -11.14 4.91
C ARG A 53 13.71 -11.55 6.33
N ASP A 54 12.73 -10.85 6.96
CA ASP A 54 12.23 -11.20 8.30
C ASP A 54 11.60 -12.61 8.32
N LEU A 55 11.04 -13.06 7.20
CA LEU A 55 10.56 -14.44 7.00
C LEU A 55 11.66 -15.44 6.61
N GLY A 56 12.94 -15.00 6.60
CA GLY A 56 14.10 -15.86 6.32
C GLY A 56 14.43 -16.01 4.84
N TYR A 57 13.83 -15.23 3.94
CA TYR A 57 14.18 -15.28 2.52
C TYR A 57 15.44 -14.46 2.23
N VAL A 58 16.37 -15.08 1.53
CA VAL A 58 17.64 -14.48 1.09
C VAL A 58 17.77 -14.70 -0.42
N ALA A 59 17.86 -13.60 -1.17
CA ALA A 59 18.00 -13.63 -2.62
C ALA A 59 19.18 -14.53 -3.03
N GLU A 60 19.00 -15.30 -4.10
CA GLU A 60 19.95 -16.27 -4.68
C GLU A 60 20.42 -17.40 -3.74
N ARG A 61 19.87 -17.45 -2.51
CA ARG A 61 20.14 -18.53 -1.57
C ARG A 61 18.96 -19.50 -1.41
N ASN A 62 17.75 -18.96 -1.21
CA ASN A 62 16.53 -19.74 -1.04
C ASN A 62 15.32 -19.16 -1.78
N ILE A 63 15.49 -18.06 -2.51
CA ILE A 63 14.53 -17.46 -3.42
C ILE A 63 15.26 -16.71 -4.53
N ARG A 64 14.76 -16.82 -5.77
CA ARG A 64 15.20 -15.99 -6.90
C ARG A 64 14.26 -14.82 -7.05
N LEU A 65 14.82 -13.63 -7.25
CA LEU A 65 14.07 -12.38 -7.37
C LEU A 65 14.27 -11.76 -8.76
N GLN A 66 13.19 -11.31 -9.37
CA GLN A 66 13.25 -10.46 -10.53
C GLN A 66 12.28 -9.30 -10.36
N SER A 67 12.80 -8.07 -10.40
CA SER A 67 11.99 -6.85 -10.24
C SER A 67 11.93 -6.06 -11.53
N ARG A 68 10.80 -5.37 -11.75
CA ARG A 68 10.62 -4.35 -12.77
C ARG A 68 9.97 -3.12 -12.14
N PHE A 69 10.57 -2.00 -12.41
CA PHE A 69 10.14 -0.69 -11.93
C PHE A 69 9.75 0.17 -13.13
N ALA A 70 8.63 0.85 -13.04
CA ALA A 70 8.14 1.67 -14.15
C ALA A 70 8.64 3.12 -14.12
N GLU A 71 9.43 3.50 -13.10
CA GLU A 71 10.01 4.86 -12.96
C GLU A 71 8.92 5.97 -13.10
N ASN A 72 7.77 5.76 -12.42
CA ASN A 72 6.57 6.58 -12.50
C ASN A 72 5.91 6.65 -13.90
N ARG A 73 6.34 5.82 -14.85
CA ARG A 73 5.77 5.71 -16.19
C ARG A 73 4.77 4.56 -16.26
N LEU A 74 3.52 4.81 -15.88
CA LEU A 74 2.48 3.81 -15.79
C LEU A 74 2.17 3.12 -17.14
N ASP A 75 2.44 3.80 -18.26
CA ASP A 75 2.33 3.29 -19.63
C ASP A 75 3.23 2.07 -19.90
N LEU A 76 4.34 1.92 -19.17
CA LEU A 76 5.28 0.80 -19.31
C LEU A 76 4.84 -0.47 -18.58
N LEU A 77 3.95 -0.36 -17.62
CA LEU A 77 3.57 -1.48 -16.74
C LEU A 77 3.10 -2.74 -17.50
N PRO A 78 2.27 -2.65 -18.57
CA PRO A 78 1.86 -3.85 -19.31
C PRO A 78 3.03 -4.61 -19.93
N ALA A 79 3.98 -3.89 -20.53
CA ALA A 79 5.17 -4.50 -21.15
C ALA A 79 6.09 -5.15 -20.11
N LEU A 80 6.31 -4.47 -18.99
CA LEU A 80 7.12 -4.97 -17.87
C LEU A 80 6.49 -6.21 -17.22
N ALA A 81 5.15 -6.26 -17.10
CA ALA A 81 4.43 -7.43 -16.61
C ALA A 81 4.64 -8.65 -17.52
N VAL A 82 4.56 -8.46 -18.85
CA VAL A 82 4.82 -9.53 -19.83
C VAL A 82 6.25 -10.06 -19.73
N GLU A 83 7.23 -9.18 -19.50
CA GLU A 83 8.63 -9.62 -19.29
C GLU A 83 8.76 -10.50 -18.04
N LEU A 84 8.14 -10.11 -16.92
CA LEU A 84 8.15 -10.89 -15.70
C LEU A 84 7.48 -12.24 -15.87
N VAL A 85 6.36 -12.31 -16.60
CA VAL A 85 5.65 -13.57 -16.90
C VAL A 85 6.53 -14.54 -17.73
N LYS A 86 7.31 -14.03 -18.69
CA LYS A 86 8.26 -14.86 -19.49
C LYS A 86 9.31 -15.55 -18.62
N TRP A 87 9.68 -14.97 -17.50
CA TRP A 87 10.61 -15.57 -16.54
C TRP A 87 10.00 -16.74 -15.74
N ARG A 88 8.67 -16.96 -15.86
CA ARG A 88 7.90 -18.02 -15.21
C ARG A 88 8.06 -18.01 -13.68
N PRO A 89 7.71 -16.93 -13.00
CA PRO A 89 7.76 -16.88 -11.54
C PRO A 89 6.71 -17.82 -10.93
N ASN A 90 6.93 -18.25 -9.69
CA ASN A 90 5.95 -18.99 -8.90
C ASN A 90 4.87 -18.09 -8.35
N VAL A 91 5.19 -16.79 -8.15
CA VAL A 91 4.28 -15.76 -7.68
C VAL A 91 4.76 -14.38 -8.13
N ILE A 92 3.83 -13.49 -8.40
CA ILE A 92 4.10 -12.07 -8.70
C ILE A 92 3.57 -11.23 -7.54
N TYR A 93 4.41 -10.42 -6.93
CA TYR A 93 3.98 -9.35 -6.04
C TYR A 93 3.86 -8.04 -6.81
N THR A 94 2.78 -7.30 -6.56
CA THR A 94 2.56 -5.99 -7.18
C THR A 94 2.23 -4.94 -6.13
N TYR A 95 2.58 -3.68 -6.39
CA TYR A 95 2.13 -2.55 -5.59
C TYR A 95 1.42 -1.54 -6.50
N ASN A 96 0.11 -1.33 -6.31
CA ASN A 96 -0.75 -0.49 -7.15
C ASN A 96 -0.78 -0.84 -8.66
N THR A 97 -0.30 -2.04 -9.05
CA THR A 97 -0.13 -2.43 -10.47
C THR A 97 -0.74 -3.78 -10.79
N ALA A 98 -1.63 -4.28 -9.94
CA ALA A 98 -2.21 -5.61 -10.08
C ALA A 98 -2.96 -5.81 -11.41
N GLY A 99 -3.61 -4.78 -11.95
CA GLY A 99 -4.27 -4.83 -13.26
C GLY A 99 -3.32 -5.17 -14.40
N ALA A 100 -2.14 -4.57 -14.43
CA ALA A 100 -1.12 -4.87 -15.44
C ALA A 100 -0.62 -6.31 -15.35
N ALA A 101 -0.36 -6.82 -14.14
CA ALA A 101 0.05 -8.21 -13.92
C ALA A 101 -1.05 -9.20 -14.31
N ALA A 102 -2.30 -8.94 -13.91
CA ALA A 102 -3.47 -9.77 -14.25
C ALA A 102 -3.76 -9.80 -15.75
N GLY A 103 -3.53 -8.69 -16.46
CA GLY A 103 -3.61 -8.64 -17.93
C GLY A 103 -2.54 -9.48 -18.64
N ALA A 104 -1.39 -9.72 -17.99
CA ALA A 104 -0.29 -10.51 -18.56
C ALA A 104 -0.39 -12.01 -18.27
N THR A 105 -1.11 -12.45 -17.23
CA THR A 105 -1.25 -13.86 -16.87
C THR A 105 -2.54 -14.15 -16.12
N SER A 106 -3.17 -15.30 -16.43
CA SER A 106 -4.32 -15.84 -15.69
C SER A 106 -3.97 -17.06 -14.83
N SER A 107 -2.73 -17.52 -14.86
CA SER A 107 -2.30 -18.76 -14.20
C SER A 107 -1.27 -18.58 -13.10
N ILE A 108 -0.37 -17.60 -13.23
CA ILE A 108 0.63 -17.32 -12.20
C ILE A 108 -0.06 -16.59 -11.04
N PRO A 109 0.07 -17.05 -9.80
CA PRO A 109 -0.44 -16.36 -8.62
C PRO A 109 0.04 -14.92 -8.51
N ILE A 110 -0.87 -14.00 -8.20
CA ILE A 110 -0.58 -12.59 -7.99
C ILE A 110 -1.00 -12.20 -6.58
N VAL A 111 -0.05 -11.69 -5.80
CA VAL A 111 -0.31 -11.02 -4.53
C VAL A 111 -0.30 -9.52 -4.78
N ALA A 112 -1.48 -8.93 -4.80
CA ALA A 112 -1.65 -7.50 -5.01
C ALA A 112 -1.41 -6.75 -3.69
N GLY A 113 -0.47 -5.80 -3.68
CA GLY A 113 -0.45 -4.71 -2.70
C GLY A 113 -1.73 -3.88 -2.85
N PRO A 114 -1.94 -2.82 -2.07
CA PRO A 114 -3.20 -2.11 -2.06
C PRO A 114 -3.61 -1.62 -3.45
N VAL A 115 -4.81 -1.97 -3.87
CA VAL A 115 -5.46 -1.44 -5.07
C VAL A 115 -6.87 -0.98 -4.72
N GLY A 116 -7.45 -0.11 -5.53
CA GLY A 116 -8.85 0.34 -5.33
C GLY A 116 -9.81 -0.85 -5.22
N GLU A 117 -10.84 -0.71 -4.39
CA GLU A 117 -11.79 -1.80 -4.11
C GLU A 117 -12.46 -2.31 -5.38
N GLN A 118 -12.93 -1.40 -6.24
CA GLN A 118 -13.54 -1.76 -7.52
C GLN A 118 -12.58 -2.56 -8.43
N THR A 119 -11.32 -2.15 -8.51
CA THR A 119 -10.30 -2.90 -9.25
C THR A 119 -10.11 -4.30 -8.66
N MET A 120 -10.05 -4.41 -7.34
CA MET A 120 -9.88 -5.71 -6.69
C MET A 120 -11.11 -6.60 -6.90
N GLU A 121 -12.33 -6.05 -6.88
CA GLU A 121 -13.57 -6.79 -7.19
C GLU A 121 -13.53 -7.40 -8.60
N GLN A 122 -13.06 -6.64 -9.58
CA GLN A 122 -12.92 -7.13 -10.96
C GLN A 122 -11.87 -8.25 -11.06
N LEU A 123 -10.75 -8.12 -10.32
CA LEU A 123 -9.62 -9.06 -10.39
C LEU A 123 -9.87 -10.34 -9.59
N ALA A 124 -10.28 -10.22 -8.33
CA ALA A 124 -10.48 -11.35 -7.42
C ALA A 124 -11.88 -11.97 -7.50
N ARG A 125 -12.89 -11.17 -7.90
CA ARG A 125 -14.33 -11.51 -8.03
C ARG A 125 -15.03 -11.91 -6.73
N ASN A 126 -14.30 -12.45 -5.77
CA ASN A 126 -14.78 -12.79 -4.43
C ASN A 126 -13.66 -12.55 -3.43
N PHE A 127 -13.90 -11.71 -2.42
CA PHE A 127 -12.88 -11.35 -1.44
C PHE A 127 -12.60 -12.45 -0.43
N ALA A 128 -13.64 -13.20 -0.03
CA ALA A 128 -13.48 -14.28 0.93
C ALA A 128 -12.75 -15.49 0.31
N GLN A 129 -13.02 -15.77 -0.95
CA GLN A 129 -12.41 -16.85 -1.73
C GLN A 129 -12.17 -16.36 -3.16
N PRO A 130 -10.99 -15.76 -3.45
CA PRO A 130 -10.66 -15.31 -4.78
C PRO A 130 -10.81 -16.43 -5.82
N VAL A 131 -11.57 -16.17 -6.88
CA VAL A 131 -11.85 -17.17 -7.93
C VAL A 131 -10.85 -17.15 -9.09
N ALA A 132 -10.02 -16.11 -9.15
CA ALA A 132 -8.95 -15.95 -10.14
C ALA A 132 -7.58 -16.21 -9.50
N ASN A 133 -6.53 -15.91 -10.25
CA ASN A 133 -5.15 -16.03 -9.77
C ASN A 133 -4.68 -14.84 -8.93
N VAL A 134 -5.57 -13.92 -8.56
CA VAL A 134 -5.26 -12.67 -7.81
C VAL A 134 -5.84 -12.76 -6.41
N THR A 135 -5.02 -12.45 -5.43
CA THR A 135 -5.38 -12.16 -4.02
C THR A 135 -4.60 -10.94 -3.54
N GLY A 136 -4.81 -10.49 -2.32
CA GLY A 136 -4.02 -9.40 -1.73
C GLY A 136 -4.85 -8.41 -0.93
N PHE A 137 -4.63 -7.10 -1.17
CA PHE A 137 -5.10 -6.04 -0.29
C PHE A 137 -5.83 -4.95 -1.07
N VAL A 138 -6.93 -4.45 -0.52
CA VAL A 138 -7.59 -3.27 -1.05
C VAL A 138 -7.09 -1.99 -0.39
N SER A 139 -7.16 -0.88 -1.11
CA SER A 139 -7.00 0.45 -0.53
C SER A 139 -8.37 0.95 -0.08
N LEU A 140 -8.44 1.49 1.13
CA LEU A 140 -9.64 2.16 1.66
C LEU A 140 -9.50 3.69 1.53
N ALA A 141 -8.95 4.16 0.43
CA ALA A 141 -8.64 5.58 0.23
C ALA A 141 -9.81 6.50 0.60
N THR A 142 -11.02 6.23 0.12
CA THR A 142 -12.20 7.10 0.35
C THR A 142 -12.51 7.37 1.83
N HIS A 143 -12.61 6.34 2.66
CA HIS A 143 -12.87 6.50 4.10
C HIS A 143 -11.71 7.16 4.86
N GLN A 144 -10.49 6.93 4.39
CA GLN A 144 -9.28 7.53 4.93
C GLN A 144 -9.24 9.04 4.64
N ASP A 145 -9.64 9.42 3.44
CA ASP A 145 -9.67 10.81 2.99
C ASP A 145 -10.70 11.64 3.77
N GLU A 146 -11.91 11.11 3.96
CA GLU A 146 -12.95 11.74 4.80
C GLU A 146 -12.45 11.96 6.22
N LYS A 147 -11.80 10.94 6.80
CA LYS A 147 -11.24 11.02 8.15
C LYS A 147 -10.07 11.98 8.24
N CYS A 148 -9.22 12.04 7.22
CA CYS A 148 -8.13 13.01 7.13
C CYS A 148 -8.66 14.43 7.07
N LEU A 149 -9.72 14.68 6.30
CA LEU A 149 -10.41 15.96 6.21
C LEU A 149 -11.00 16.37 7.56
N GLN A 150 -11.66 15.46 8.27
CA GLN A 150 -12.18 15.69 9.60
C GLN A 150 -11.07 16.08 10.58
N LEU A 151 -9.96 15.35 10.59
CA LEU A 151 -8.81 15.63 11.45
C LEU A 151 -8.18 17.00 11.14
N LEU A 152 -8.10 17.39 9.86
CA LEU A 152 -7.63 18.71 9.47
C LEU A 152 -8.54 19.80 10.03
N LYS A 153 -9.86 19.63 9.94
CA LYS A 153 -10.84 20.56 10.51
C LYS A 153 -10.77 20.62 12.04
N GLU A 154 -10.59 19.48 12.70
CA GLU A 154 -10.40 19.42 14.16
C GLU A 154 -9.09 20.09 14.61
N ALA A 155 -7.98 19.91 13.86
CA ALA A 155 -6.68 20.51 14.16
C ALA A 155 -6.61 22.01 13.84
N ALA A 156 -7.37 22.47 12.86
CA ALA A 156 -7.43 23.85 12.39
C ALA A 156 -8.89 24.30 12.20
N PRO A 157 -9.63 24.59 13.28
CA PRO A 157 -11.07 24.89 13.20
C PRO A 157 -11.44 26.09 12.32
N GLY A 158 -10.49 27.02 12.08
CA GLY A 158 -10.68 28.19 11.23
C GLY A 158 -10.73 27.90 9.73
N VAL A 159 -10.33 26.70 9.28
CA VAL A 159 -10.36 26.37 7.83
C VAL A 159 -11.79 26.24 7.33
N SER A 160 -12.02 26.76 6.14
CA SER A 160 -13.32 26.76 5.45
C SER A 160 -13.22 26.39 3.96
N ARG A 161 -12.09 26.67 3.31
CA ARG A 161 -11.87 26.39 1.89
C ARG A 161 -10.58 25.64 1.67
N ILE A 162 -10.68 24.35 1.41
CA ILE A 162 -9.54 23.46 1.31
C ILE A 162 -9.26 23.13 -0.17
N ALA A 163 -8.03 23.42 -0.63
CA ALA A 163 -7.55 22.92 -1.91
C ALA A 163 -7.25 21.43 -1.79
N VAL A 164 -7.87 20.61 -2.64
CA VAL A 164 -7.63 19.16 -2.71
C VAL A 164 -6.83 18.88 -3.96
N LEU A 165 -5.55 18.56 -3.76
CA LEU A 165 -4.60 18.29 -4.83
C LEU A 165 -4.66 16.80 -5.19
N LEU A 166 -5.02 16.48 -6.42
CA LEU A 166 -5.19 15.12 -6.92
C LEU A 166 -4.64 14.95 -8.35
N ASN A 167 -4.30 13.72 -8.71
CA ASN A 167 -3.91 13.37 -10.07
C ASN A 167 -5.14 12.93 -10.87
N PRO A 168 -5.56 13.69 -11.93
CA PRO A 168 -6.75 13.34 -12.70
C PRO A 168 -6.60 12.01 -13.49
N ASP A 169 -5.38 11.59 -13.78
CA ASP A 169 -5.11 10.36 -14.53
C ASP A 169 -5.16 9.09 -13.64
N ASN A 170 -5.28 9.25 -12.33
CA ASN A 170 -5.45 8.14 -11.42
C ASN A 170 -6.93 7.74 -11.34
N PRO A 171 -7.31 6.52 -11.79
CA PRO A 171 -8.70 6.08 -11.83
C PRO A 171 -9.42 6.12 -10.47
N VAL A 172 -8.69 6.01 -9.36
CA VAL A 172 -9.25 6.08 -8.01
C VAL A 172 -10.03 7.39 -7.77
N TRP A 173 -9.65 8.47 -8.49
CA TRP A 173 -10.25 9.80 -8.32
C TRP A 173 -11.41 10.09 -9.30
N HIS A 174 -11.79 9.17 -10.17
CA HIS A 174 -12.93 9.39 -11.09
C HIS A 174 -14.28 9.42 -10.34
N ASP A 175 -14.47 8.53 -9.36
CA ASP A 175 -15.72 8.44 -8.56
C ASP A 175 -15.61 9.16 -7.20
N TYR A 176 -14.48 9.78 -6.96
CA TYR A 176 -14.08 10.38 -5.71
C TYR A 176 -14.93 11.57 -5.20
N PRO A 177 -15.55 12.42 -6.05
CA PRO A 177 -16.14 13.68 -5.58
C PRO A 177 -17.30 13.51 -4.61
N ALA A 178 -18.12 12.45 -4.73
CA ALA A 178 -19.40 12.40 -4.00
C ALA A 178 -19.22 12.19 -2.48
N ALA A 179 -18.43 11.22 -2.06
CA ALA A 179 -18.26 10.90 -0.63
C ALA A 179 -17.48 12.00 0.10
N LEU A 180 -16.39 12.49 -0.50
CA LEU A 180 -15.58 13.55 0.12
C LEU A 180 -16.35 14.87 0.17
N ASN A 181 -17.12 15.21 -0.86
CA ASN A 181 -17.96 16.41 -0.85
C ASN A 181 -19.06 16.30 0.23
N ALA A 182 -19.68 15.13 0.39
CA ALA A 182 -20.66 14.92 1.47
C ALA A 182 -20.04 15.08 2.87
N ALA A 183 -18.82 14.58 3.07
CA ALA A 183 -18.09 14.79 4.31
C ALA A 183 -17.72 16.26 4.52
N ALA A 184 -17.30 16.95 3.47
CA ALA A 184 -17.00 18.39 3.52
C ALA A 184 -18.24 19.22 3.88
N ASP A 185 -19.40 18.94 3.29
CA ASP A 185 -20.67 19.60 3.59
C ASP A 185 -21.05 19.44 5.07
N GLN A 186 -20.89 18.24 5.63
CA GLN A 186 -21.13 17.97 7.06
C GLN A 186 -20.18 18.76 7.98
N LEU A 187 -18.97 19.04 7.52
CA LEU A 187 -17.95 19.80 8.25
C LEU A 187 -18.01 21.31 7.99
N GLY A 188 -18.94 21.78 7.16
CA GLY A 188 -19.02 23.17 6.73
C GLY A 188 -17.81 23.65 5.92
N LEU A 189 -17.25 22.76 5.08
CA LEU A 189 -16.07 23.01 4.26
C LEU A 189 -16.44 23.11 2.78
N VAL A 190 -15.72 23.97 2.07
CA VAL A 190 -15.75 24.04 0.60
C VAL A 190 -14.48 23.42 0.06
N LEU A 191 -14.60 22.41 -0.77
CA LEU A 191 -13.45 21.80 -1.43
C LEU A 191 -13.20 22.47 -2.79
N VAL A 192 -11.95 22.85 -3.02
CA VAL A 192 -11.47 23.38 -4.29
C VAL A 192 -10.63 22.27 -4.93
N ARG A 193 -11.18 21.60 -5.95
CA ARG A 193 -10.47 20.58 -6.70
C ARG A 193 -9.32 21.20 -7.48
N VAL A 194 -8.11 20.67 -7.30
CA VAL A 194 -6.89 21.12 -7.96
C VAL A 194 -6.22 19.90 -8.59
N GLU A 195 -6.04 19.94 -9.91
CA GLU A 195 -5.49 18.84 -10.67
C GLU A 195 -4.02 19.06 -10.98
N SER A 196 -3.19 18.05 -10.72
CA SER A 196 -1.78 18.02 -11.09
C SER A 196 -1.36 16.60 -11.47
N ARG A 197 -0.53 16.50 -12.49
CA ARG A 197 0.10 15.26 -12.95
C ARG A 197 1.50 15.05 -12.35
N GLY A 198 1.78 15.70 -11.23
CA GLY A 198 3.03 15.58 -10.50
C GLY A 198 4.12 16.52 -11.01
N ALA A 199 5.35 16.03 -11.10
CA ALA A 199 6.54 16.84 -11.41
C ALA A 199 6.45 17.65 -12.71
N VAL A 200 5.58 17.22 -13.64
CA VAL A 200 5.41 17.85 -14.95
C VAL A 200 4.77 19.24 -14.86
N ASP A 201 3.84 19.43 -13.93
CA ASP A 201 3.01 20.64 -13.89
C ASP A 201 2.82 21.24 -12.50
N ILE A 202 3.37 20.65 -11.44
CA ILE A 202 3.12 21.09 -10.06
C ILE A 202 3.48 22.56 -9.83
N ASP A 203 4.56 23.07 -10.40
CA ASP A 203 4.99 24.46 -10.20
C ASP A 203 3.99 25.45 -10.80
N ARG A 204 3.45 25.15 -11.98
CA ARG A 204 2.38 25.93 -12.61
C ARG A 204 1.12 25.89 -11.77
N VAL A 205 0.72 24.70 -11.33
CA VAL A 205 -0.50 24.49 -10.51
C VAL A 205 -0.42 25.25 -9.19
N LEU A 206 0.71 25.20 -8.49
CA LEU A 206 0.90 25.93 -7.23
C LEU A 206 0.93 27.45 -7.45
N THR A 207 1.49 27.91 -8.59
CA THR A 207 1.49 29.34 -8.97
C THR A 207 0.06 29.84 -9.21
N GLU A 208 -0.75 29.09 -9.93
CA GLU A 208 -2.18 29.41 -10.14
C GLU A 208 -2.96 29.36 -8.82
N LEU A 209 -2.70 28.38 -7.99
CA LEU A 209 -3.33 28.23 -6.68
C LEU A 209 -2.97 29.37 -5.72
N ALA A 210 -1.81 30.02 -5.89
CA ALA A 210 -1.37 31.14 -5.07
C ALA A 210 -2.32 32.34 -5.12
N SER A 211 -3.07 32.52 -6.21
CA SER A 211 -4.08 33.59 -6.35
C SER A 211 -5.46 33.20 -5.81
N SER A 212 -5.66 31.95 -5.41
CA SER A 212 -6.95 31.43 -4.96
C SER A 212 -7.20 31.72 -3.49
N ALA A 213 -8.46 31.99 -3.14
CA ALA A 213 -8.89 32.17 -1.76
C ALA A 213 -9.09 30.82 -1.10
N ILE A 214 -8.00 30.20 -0.62
CA ILE A 214 -7.97 28.95 0.16
C ILE A 214 -7.32 29.20 1.51
N ASP A 215 -7.75 28.44 2.52
CA ASP A 215 -7.25 28.52 3.90
C ASP A 215 -6.79 27.16 4.46
N GLY A 216 -6.80 26.12 3.61
CA GLY A 216 -6.24 24.78 3.89
C GLY A 216 -5.84 24.04 2.62
N LEU A 217 -5.04 23.00 2.76
CA LEU A 217 -4.58 22.17 1.68
C LEU A 217 -4.62 20.68 2.05
N MET A 218 -5.11 19.84 1.13
CA MET A 218 -5.09 18.38 1.26
C MET A 218 -4.42 17.77 0.03
N LEU A 219 -3.36 16.97 0.27
CA LEU A 219 -2.65 16.22 -0.75
C LEU A 219 -3.14 14.78 -0.76
N MET A 220 -3.68 14.36 -1.89
CA MET A 220 -4.22 13.01 -2.04
C MET A 220 -3.13 11.97 -2.23
N GLY A 221 -3.44 10.72 -1.81
CA GLY A 221 -2.52 9.60 -1.95
C GLY A 221 -2.39 9.15 -3.41
N ASP A 222 -1.26 9.45 -4.03
CA ASP A 222 -0.93 9.10 -5.42
C ASP A 222 0.58 8.94 -5.58
N SER A 223 1.05 8.05 -6.46
CA SER A 223 2.47 7.80 -6.66
C SER A 223 3.22 9.00 -7.27
N THR A 224 2.55 9.77 -8.14
CA THR A 224 3.15 10.93 -8.82
C THR A 224 3.04 12.24 -8.02
N LEU A 225 2.17 12.27 -7.02
CA LEU A 225 1.99 13.42 -6.11
C LEU A 225 2.63 13.13 -4.75
N ALA A 226 1.90 12.44 -3.88
CA ALA A 226 2.38 12.14 -2.55
C ALA A 226 3.56 11.15 -2.54
N GLY A 227 3.68 10.29 -3.55
CA GLY A 227 4.80 9.36 -3.74
C GLY A 227 6.09 10.04 -4.18
N ASP A 228 6.01 11.09 -4.96
CA ASP A 228 7.18 11.83 -5.44
C ASP A 228 7.68 12.82 -4.36
N GLN A 229 8.92 12.63 -3.90
CA GLN A 229 9.52 13.46 -2.86
C GLN A 229 9.64 14.92 -3.29
N GLY A 230 10.01 15.19 -4.56
CA GLY A 230 10.17 16.54 -5.08
C GLY A 230 8.83 17.28 -5.14
N VAL A 231 7.77 16.59 -5.53
CA VAL A 231 6.40 17.16 -5.55
C VAL A 231 5.94 17.44 -4.13
N ARG A 232 6.08 16.47 -3.19
CA ARG A 232 5.72 16.69 -1.78
C ARG A 232 6.44 17.89 -1.18
N ALA A 233 7.75 18.01 -1.40
CA ALA A 233 8.53 19.12 -0.88
C ALA A 233 8.01 20.49 -1.39
N ARG A 234 7.64 20.60 -2.67
CA ARG A 234 7.05 21.82 -3.23
C ARG A 234 5.68 22.14 -2.65
N VAL A 235 4.83 21.12 -2.47
CA VAL A 235 3.51 21.28 -1.85
C VAL A 235 3.63 21.72 -0.40
N VAL A 236 4.52 21.12 0.38
CA VAL A 236 4.81 21.50 1.77
C VAL A 236 5.37 22.93 1.84
N GLN A 237 6.33 23.25 0.99
CA GLN A 237 6.88 24.60 0.92
C GLN A 237 5.82 25.67 0.59
N PHE A 238 4.95 25.39 -0.37
CA PHE A 238 3.81 26.25 -0.71
C PHE A 238 2.87 26.44 0.49
N ALA A 239 2.51 25.35 1.19
CA ALA A 239 1.65 25.41 2.36
C ALA A 239 2.28 26.27 3.47
N HIS A 240 3.59 26.14 3.73
CA HIS A 240 4.32 26.98 4.70
C HIS A 240 4.33 28.46 4.31
N GLN A 241 4.68 28.77 3.04
CA GLN A 241 4.73 30.16 2.56
C GLN A 241 3.37 30.87 2.67
N ARG A 242 2.30 30.11 2.45
CA ARG A 242 0.91 30.62 2.52
C ARG A 242 0.28 30.47 3.91
N ARG A 243 1.02 29.88 4.88
CA ARG A 243 0.54 29.56 6.23
C ARG A 243 -0.76 28.72 6.22
N LEU A 244 -0.82 27.74 5.31
CA LEU A 244 -1.98 26.86 5.16
C LEU A 244 -1.81 25.62 6.05
N PRO A 245 -2.75 25.32 6.96
CA PRO A 245 -2.87 23.99 7.53
C PRO A 245 -3.00 22.96 6.42
N SER A 246 -2.17 21.91 6.47
CA SER A 246 -2.09 20.94 5.38
C SER A 246 -2.17 19.51 5.88
N ALA A 247 -2.85 18.65 5.12
CA ALA A 247 -3.01 17.25 5.44
C ALA A 247 -2.72 16.37 4.23
N SER A 248 -2.37 15.11 4.48
CA SER A 248 -2.30 14.11 3.43
C SER A 248 -2.93 12.79 3.87
N ALA A 249 -3.72 12.20 2.98
CA ALA A 249 -4.27 10.87 3.14
C ALA A 249 -3.41 9.78 2.47
N ALA A 250 -2.13 10.05 2.23
CA ALA A 250 -1.19 9.11 1.65
C ALA A 250 -0.76 8.05 2.66
N SER A 251 -0.36 6.87 2.17
CA SER A 251 0.17 5.80 3.02
C SER A 251 1.41 6.26 3.80
N SER A 252 1.73 5.57 4.90
CA SER A 252 2.89 5.86 5.74
C SER A 252 4.25 5.77 5.03
N ALA A 253 4.26 5.24 3.78
CA ALA A 253 5.45 5.26 2.93
C ALA A 253 5.83 6.65 2.43
N ASN A 254 4.88 7.57 2.38
CA ASN A 254 5.03 8.90 1.82
C ASN A 254 5.02 9.92 2.96
N PRO A 255 6.18 10.30 3.51
CA PRO A 255 6.29 10.93 4.82
C PRO A 255 5.91 12.43 4.79
N PHE A 256 4.64 12.75 4.46
CA PHE A 256 4.16 14.13 4.30
C PHE A 256 4.28 14.95 5.60
N ALA A 257 3.94 14.36 6.75
CA ALA A 257 4.07 15.07 8.02
C ALA A 257 5.53 15.28 8.40
N GLN A 258 6.42 14.30 8.14
CA GLN A 258 7.86 14.41 8.39
C GLN A 258 8.51 15.44 7.44
N ASP A 259 8.00 15.57 6.21
CA ASP A 259 8.45 16.58 5.25
C ASP A 259 7.97 18.01 5.62
N GLY A 260 7.15 18.15 6.67
CA GLY A 260 6.67 19.44 7.19
C GLY A 260 5.18 19.71 7.00
N GLY A 261 4.38 18.79 6.50
CA GLY A 261 2.92 18.88 6.52
C GLY A 261 2.39 18.86 7.95
N LEU A 262 1.19 19.42 8.21
CA LEU A 262 0.65 19.48 9.55
C LEU A 262 0.23 18.12 10.08
N LEU A 263 -0.48 17.33 9.27
CA LEU A 263 -0.89 15.98 9.65
C LEU A 263 -0.96 15.02 8.45
N GLN A 264 -0.84 13.75 8.75
CA GLN A 264 -0.99 12.68 7.78
C GLN A 264 -1.76 11.52 8.40
N LEU A 265 -2.81 11.08 7.72
CA LEU A 265 -3.51 9.84 8.05
C LEU A 265 -3.37 8.88 6.89
N GLY A 266 -2.63 7.82 7.06
CA GLY A 266 -2.37 6.88 5.97
C GLY A 266 -2.48 5.42 6.38
N THR A 267 -2.67 4.54 5.41
CA THR A 267 -2.57 3.11 5.65
C THR A 267 -1.16 2.78 6.13
N ASP A 268 -1.06 1.93 7.16
CA ASP A 268 0.23 1.40 7.64
C ASP A 268 0.80 0.46 6.57
N LEU A 269 1.72 0.99 5.76
CA LEU A 269 2.34 0.21 4.69
C LEU A 269 3.16 -0.95 5.24
N ASP A 270 3.85 -0.79 6.37
CA ASP A 270 4.66 -1.85 6.95
C ASP A 270 3.80 -3.06 7.36
N TYR A 271 2.58 -2.80 7.87
CA TYR A 271 1.62 -3.85 8.12
C TYR A 271 1.23 -4.58 6.83
N ILE A 272 0.88 -3.84 5.77
CA ILE A 272 0.44 -4.43 4.50
C ILE A 272 1.56 -5.25 3.84
N VAL A 273 2.77 -4.71 3.76
CA VAL A 273 3.87 -5.43 3.08
C VAL A 273 4.28 -6.69 3.85
N ARG A 274 4.22 -6.69 5.19
CA ARG A 274 4.42 -7.91 5.99
C ARG A 274 3.35 -8.95 5.69
N ARG A 275 2.08 -8.55 5.65
CA ARG A 275 0.98 -9.45 5.28
C ARG A 275 1.14 -9.98 3.85
N ALA A 276 1.56 -9.13 2.91
CA ALA A 276 1.83 -9.54 1.53
C ALA A 276 2.99 -10.54 1.45
N ALA A 277 4.06 -10.34 2.24
CA ALA A 277 5.17 -11.28 2.33
C ALA A 277 4.72 -12.64 2.91
N GLU A 278 3.83 -12.65 3.92
CA GLU A 278 3.22 -13.88 4.43
C GLU A 278 2.36 -14.59 3.36
N TYR A 279 1.62 -13.84 2.51
CA TYR A 279 0.86 -14.41 1.41
C TYR A 279 1.78 -15.03 0.36
N VAL A 280 2.85 -14.33 -0.02
CA VAL A 280 3.89 -14.88 -0.91
C VAL A 280 4.51 -16.12 -0.29
N HIS A 281 4.85 -16.12 1.00
CA HIS A 281 5.39 -17.29 1.71
C HIS A 281 4.43 -18.49 1.61
N ARG A 282 3.15 -18.30 1.88
CA ARG A 282 2.14 -19.38 1.78
C ARG A 282 2.01 -19.93 0.36
N ILE A 283 2.01 -19.04 -0.67
CA ILE A 283 1.91 -19.46 -2.08
C ILE A 283 3.15 -20.25 -2.50
N VAL A 284 4.35 -19.81 -2.12
CA VAL A 284 5.60 -20.54 -2.38
C VAL A 284 5.59 -21.93 -1.73
N HIS A 285 4.85 -22.11 -0.63
CA HIS A 285 4.66 -23.40 0.04
C HIS A 285 3.41 -24.15 -0.42
N GLY A 286 2.80 -23.75 -1.54
CA GLY A 286 1.75 -24.50 -2.22
C GLY A 286 0.32 -24.03 -1.95
N ALA A 287 0.11 -22.95 -1.20
CA ALA A 287 -1.22 -22.37 -1.07
C ALA A 287 -1.67 -21.74 -2.40
N ARG A 288 -2.97 -21.80 -2.67
CA ARG A 288 -3.56 -21.18 -3.86
C ARG A 288 -4.11 -19.79 -3.50
N PRO A 289 -4.18 -18.85 -4.44
CA PRO A 289 -4.83 -17.56 -4.21
C PRO A 289 -6.25 -17.69 -3.63
N SER A 290 -7.02 -18.69 -4.04
CA SER A 290 -8.38 -18.97 -3.52
C SER A 290 -8.45 -19.34 -2.03
N GLU A 291 -7.33 -19.68 -1.42
CA GLU A 291 -7.21 -20.00 0.01
C GLU A 291 -6.74 -18.79 0.84
N LEU A 292 -6.51 -17.68 0.18
CA LEU A 292 -6.02 -16.43 0.75
C LEU A 292 -7.05 -15.33 0.50
N PRO A 293 -7.85 -14.93 1.49
CA PRO A 293 -8.87 -13.90 1.29
C PRO A 293 -8.23 -12.56 0.92
N VAL A 294 -8.95 -11.74 0.15
CA VAL A 294 -8.58 -10.34 -0.03
C VAL A 294 -8.82 -9.61 1.29
N GLU A 295 -7.79 -8.94 1.81
CA GLU A 295 -7.86 -8.21 3.07
C GLU A 295 -8.10 -6.71 2.84
N ARG A 296 -8.91 -6.11 3.72
CA ARG A 296 -9.01 -4.66 3.89
C ARG A 296 -8.03 -4.22 4.96
N PRO A 297 -7.25 -3.14 4.75
CA PRO A 297 -6.36 -2.62 5.78
C PRO A 297 -7.16 -2.28 7.04
N SER A 298 -6.73 -2.77 8.18
CA SER A 298 -7.32 -2.45 9.48
C SER A 298 -6.43 -1.52 10.31
N LYS A 299 -5.21 -1.25 9.84
CA LYS A 299 -4.25 -0.38 10.51
C LYS A 299 -3.97 0.86 9.69
N PHE A 300 -4.20 2.00 10.33
CA PHE A 300 -3.88 3.32 9.83
C PHE A 300 -2.87 3.96 10.78
N ARG A 301 -2.08 4.86 10.26
CA ARG A 301 -1.08 5.60 11.02
C ARG A 301 -1.40 7.09 10.93
N LEU A 302 -1.57 7.72 12.09
CA LEU A 302 -1.73 9.16 12.23
C LEU A 302 -0.41 9.77 12.67
N SER A 303 0.17 10.62 11.82
CA SER A 303 1.35 11.43 12.14
C SER A 303 0.95 12.90 12.25
N VAL A 304 1.42 13.59 13.28
CA VAL A 304 1.13 15.00 13.57
C VAL A 304 2.44 15.76 13.76
N ASN A 305 2.60 16.89 13.06
CA ASN A 305 3.79 17.72 13.17
C ASN A 305 3.52 18.94 14.04
N LEU A 306 4.03 18.93 15.27
CA LEU A 306 3.90 20.03 16.24
C LEU A 306 4.74 21.24 15.89
N ALA A 307 5.91 21.06 15.24
CA ALA A 307 6.69 22.20 14.75
C ALA A 307 5.90 22.99 13.71
N THR A 308 5.24 22.31 12.78
CA THR A 308 4.34 22.95 11.79
C THR A 308 3.12 23.57 12.47
N ALA A 309 2.48 22.90 13.42
CA ALA A 309 1.37 23.47 14.19
C ALA A 309 1.78 24.78 14.88
N LYS A 310 2.92 24.78 15.56
CA LYS A 310 3.48 25.98 16.22
C LYS A 310 3.77 27.11 15.24
N ALA A 311 4.33 26.81 14.07
CA ALA A 311 4.59 27.81 13.03
C ALA A 311 3.31 28.45 12.47
N LEU A 312 2.21 27.67 12.45
CA LEU A 312 0.88 28.15 12.04
C LEU A 312 0.10 28.85 13.17
N GLY A 313 0.60 28.81 14.41
CA GLY A 313 -0.11 29.34 15.58
C GLY A 313 -1.29 28.46 16.02
N LEU A 314 -1.25 27.17 15.70
CA LEU A 314 -2.29 26.20 16.04
C LEU A 314 -1.94 25.45 17.32
N THR A 315 -2.96 25.18 18.13
CA THR A 315 -2.87 24.26 19.27
C THR A 315 -3.60 22.98 18.90
N ILE A 316 -2.87 21.88 18.75
CA ILE A 316 -3.46 20.59 18.40
C ILE A 316 -4.24 20.06 19.59
N PRO A 317 -5.53 19.69 19.41
CA PRO A 317 -6.35 19.13 20.49
C PRO A 317 -5.72 17.87 21.11
N PRO A 318 -5.78 17.72 22.46
CA PRO A 318 -5.25 16.53 23.13
C PRO A 318 -5.82 15.21 22.60
N MET A 319 -7.06 15.24 22.11
CA MET A 319 -7.75 14.09 21.53
C MET A 319 -7.11 13.62 20.20
N ILE A 320 -6.53 14.53 19.42
CA ILE A 320 -5.76 14.18 18.21
C ILE A 320 -4.41 13.60 18.62
N LEU A 321 -3.71 14.25 19.57
CA LEU A 321 -2.41 13.78 20.05
C LEU A 321 -2.51 12.40 20.70
N GLY A 322 -3.56 12.12 21.47
CA GLY A 322 -3.79 10.82 22.08
C GLY A 322 -4.09 9.69 21.09
N ARG A 323 -4.41 10.04 19.84
CA ARG A 323 -4.65 9.09 18.72
C ARG A 323 -3.50 9.03 17.74
N ALA A 324 -2.51 9.92 17.88
CA ALA A 324 -1.36 9.96 16.99
C ALA A 324 -0.43 8.77 17.28
N ASP A 325 -0.05 8.05 16.22
CA ASP A 325 0.97 7.01 16.27
C ASP A 325 2.38 7.62 16.23
N GLU A 326 2.48 8.85 15.72
CA GLU A 326 3.73 9.59 15.61
C GLU A 326 3.48 11.08 15.83
N VAL A 327 4.28 11.68 16.70
CA VAL A 327 4.29 13.13 16.95
C VAL A 327 5.69 13.64 16.63
N ILE A 328 5.77 14.61 15.71
CA ILE A 328 7.00 15.23 15.22
C ILE A 328 7.14 16.59 15.91
N GLU A 329 8.24 16.81 16.64
CA GLU A 329 8.53 18.02 17.42
C GLU A 329 9.47 18.99 16.70
#